data_094c3ea2daf66db4bc14d8f436031da9
#
_entry.id   094c3ea2daf66db4bc14d8f436031da9
#
_cell.length_a   1.000
_cell.length_b   1.000
_cell.length_c   1.000
_cell.angle_alpha   90.00
_cell.angle_beta   90.00
_cell.angle_gamma   90.00
#
_symmetry.space_group_name_H-M   'P 1'
#
loop_
_entity.id
_entity.type
_entity.pdbx_description
1 polymer ?
#
loop_
_entity_poly.entity_id
_entity_poly.type
_entity_poly.pdbx_seq_one_letter_code
_entity_poly.pdbx_strand_id
1 'polypeptide(L)'
;MAQANEGNIGVAANVVDDYDAIHRVLQLCTEGEAKGDVDKLREAFHAEARMFGSLAGERYDVPIEELFDLAESAPADTGNYRSRVLSVQQTGDTAVGVVAEESYWGTVSFIDYFQLTRIEGDWKIMCKLFTHTGGEPPEGI
;
A
#
# COMPACT_ATOMS: atom_id res chain seq x y z
N MET A 1 -27.45 -2.75 8.68
CA MET A 1 -27.07 -2.33 9.26
C MET A 1 -26.91 -1.87 9.81
N ALA A 2 -26.91 -1.89 9.54
CA ALA A 2 -26.58 -1.19 10.23
C ALA A 2 -26.30 -0.79 10.65
N GLN A 3 -26.58 -0.65 10.60
CA GLN A 3 -26.25 0.02 11.22
C GLN A 3 -26.03 0.64 11.12
N ALA A 4 -26.35 0.85 10.79
CA ALA A 4 -26.11 1.67 10.90
C ALA A 4 -26.25 2.26 11.11
N ASN A 5 -26.92 2.48 10.93
CA ASN A 5 -26.87 3.44 11.42
C ASN A 5 -26.92 3.86 12.39
N GLU A 6 -27.63 3.56 12.40
CA GLU A 6 -27.16 4.31 13.41
C GLU A 6 -25.69 4.61 13.36
N GLY A 7 -24.95 3.83 12.76
CA GLY A 7 -23.55 4.00 12.64
C GLY A 7 -23.12 5.09 11.70
N ASN A 8 -24.00 5.56 10.86
CA ASN A 8 -23.61 6.55 9.85
C ASN A 8 -23.22 7.89 10.46
N ILE A 9 -23.88 8.30 11.55
CA ILE A 9 -23.52 9.54 12.20
C ILE A 9 -22.13 9.43 12.82
N GLY A 10 -21.83 8.29 13.43
CA GLY A 10 -20.51 8.06 13.98
C GLY A 10 -19.42 8.04 12.92
N VAL A 11 -19.72 7.45 11.74
CA VAL A 11 -18.76 7.42 10.64
C VAL A 11 -18.48 8.85 10.16
N ALA A 12 -19.51 9.68 10.01
CA ALA A 12 -19.31 11.06 9.56
C ALA A 12 -18.49 11.86 10.58
N ALA A 13 -18.68 11.60 11.88
CA ALA A 13 -17.95 12.30 12.94
C ALA A 13 -16.48 11.91 13.02
N ASN A 14 -16.10 10.77 12.41
CA ASN A 14 -14.75 10.21 12.52
C ASN A 14 -13.95 10.33 11.22
N VAL A 15 -14.34 11.22 10.33
CA VAL A 15 -13.67 11.34 9.01
C VAL A 15 -12.19 11.64 9.16
N VAL A 16 -11.82 12.56 10.08
CA VAL A 16 -10.41 12.90 10.25
C VAL A 16 -9.63 11.70 10.75
N ASP A 17 -10.17 10.99 11.73
CA ASP A 17 -9.51 9.81 12.29
C ASP A 17 -9.36 8.71 11.22
N ASP A 18 -10.39 8.54 10.38
CA ASP A 18 -10.33 7.54 9.32
C ASP A 18 -9.24 7.88 8.31
N TYR A 19 -9.13 9.14 7.90
CA TYR A 19 -8.09 9.56 6.96
C TYR A 19 -6.70 9.37 7.56
N ASP A 20 -6.54 9.71 8.84
CA ASP A 20 -5.27 9.50 9.52
C ASP A 20 -4.90 8.03 9.58
N ALA A 21 -5.88 7.16 9.88
CA ALA A 21 -5.65 5.72 9.95
C ALA A 21 -5.29 5.14 8.59
N ILE A 22 -5.99 5.56 7.54
CA ILE A 22 -5.70 5.11 6.18
C ILE A 22 -4.29 5.56 5.77
N HIS A 23 -3.96 6.81 6.03
CA HIS A 23 -2.63 7.35 5.73
C HIS A 23 -1.56 6.54 6.44
N ARG A 24 -1.82 6.19 7.71
CA ARG A 24 -0.86 5.38 8.49
C ARG A 24 -0.66 4.00 7.89
N VAL A 25 -1.72 3.35 7.41
CA VAL A 25 -1.61 2.03 6.80
C VAL A 25 -0.77 2.11 5.51
N LEU A 26 -0.98 3.16 4.70
CA LEU A 26 -0.17 3.35 3.50
C LEU A 26 1.30 3.57 3.85
N GLN A 27 1.59 4.31 4.93
CA GLN A 27 2.96 4.50 5.39
C GLN A 27 3.58 3.21 5.90
N LEU A 28 2.81 2.36 6.59
CA LEU A 28 3.31 1.05 7.00
C LEU A 28 3.77 0.23 5.81
N CYS A 29 3.02 0.31 4.70
CA CYS A 29 3.40 -0.38 3.48
C CYS A 29 4.74 0.13 2.96
N THR A 30 4.90 1.43 2.78
CA THR A 30 6.15 1.98 2.24
C THR A 30 7.32 1.78 3.18
N GLU A 31 7.10 1.89 4.50
CA GLU A 31 8.15 1.62 5.48
C GLU A 31 8.58 0.17 5.44
N GLY A 32 7.61 -0.75 5.32
CA GLY A 32 7.91 -2.17 5.25
C GLY A 32 8.68 -2.53 4.01
N GLU A 33 8.30 -1.97 2.85
CA GLU A 33 9.03 -2.21 1.61
C GLU A 33 10.43 -1.60 1.67
N ALA A 34 10.55 -0.41 2.24
CA ALA A 34 11.83 0.30 2.30
C ALA A 34 12.88 -0.49 3.09
N LYS A 35 12.49 -1.07 4.20
CA LYS A 35 13.42 -1.72 5.12
C LYS A 35 13.36 -3.24 5.08
N GLY A 36 12.46 -3.83 4.28
CA GLY A 36 12.26 -5.27 4.29
C GLY A 36 11.60 -5.77 5.56
N ASP A 37 10.78 -4.93 6.19
CA ASP A 37 10.13 -5.25 7.46
C ASP A 37 8.78 -5.92 7.17
N VAL A 38 8.81 -7.25 7.12
CA VAL A 38 7.64 -8.05 6.77
C VAL A 38 6.52 -7.90 7.80
N ASP A 39 6.86 -7.68 9.07
CA ASP A 39 5.83 -7.49 10.09
C ASP A 39 4.99 -6.24 9.79
N LYS A 40 5.62 -5.16 9.36
CA LYS A 40 4.87 -3.96 8.96
C LYS A 40 3.99 -4.22 7.75
N LEU A 41 4.49 -4.98 6.79
CA LEU A 41 3.70 -5.34 5.60
C LEU A 41 2.50 -6.20 6.00
N ARG A 42 2.68 -7.17 6.89
CA ARG A 42 1.57 -7.99 7.35
C ARG A 42 0.54 -7.18 8.13
N GLU A 43 0.97 -6.16 8.82
CA GLU A 43 0.04 -5.26 9.50
C GLU A 43 -0.76 -4.42 8.51
N ALA A 44 -0.13 -3.97 7.42
CA ALA A 44 -0.77 -3.10 6.43
C ALA A 44 -1.75 -3.83 5.52
N PHE A 45 -1.43 -5.08 5.14
CA PHE A 45 -2.19 -5.81 4.12
C PHE A 45 -3.07 -6.88 4.75
N HIS A 46 -4.24 -7.08 4.12
CA HIS A 46 -5.03 -8.29 4.39
C HIS A 46 -4.27 -9.51 3.86
N ALA A 47 -4.43 -10.64 4.53
CA ALA A 47 -3.70 -11.85 4.16
C ALA A 47 -4.00 -12.31 2.73
N GLU A 48 -5.21 -12.03 2.22
CA GLU A 48 -5.63 -12.45 0.90
C GLU A 48 -5.49 -11.33 -0.14
N ALA A 49 -4.78 -10.26 0.19
CA ALA A 49 -4.57 -9.16 -0.74
C ALA A 49 -3.78 -9.61 -1.96
N ARG A 50 -3.91 -8.86 -3.05
CA ARG A 50 -3.23 -9.17 -4.29
C ARG A 50 -2.48 -7.96 -4.80
N MET A 51 -1.48 -8.23 -5.64
CA MET A 51 -0.68 -7.19 -6.28
C MET A 51 -0.74 -7.38 -7.79
N PHE A 52 -0.96 -6.29 -8.51
CA PHE A 52 -1.02 -6.26 -9.96
C PHE A 52 -0.13 -5.15 -10.48
N GLY A 53 0.45 -5.36 -11.66
CA GLY A 53 1.22 -4.32 -12.32
C GLY A 53 2.22 -4.92 -13.28
N SER A 54 3.04 -4.06 -13.89
CA SER A 54 4.11 -4.49 -14.75
C SER A 54 5.40 -3.82 -14.32
N LEU A 55 6.48 -4.59 -14.30
CA LEU A 55 7.81 -4.08 -13.97
C LEU A 55 8.72 -4.47 -15.12
N ALA A 56 9.30 -3.45 -15.79
CA ALA A 56 10.21 -3.67 -16.91
C ALA A 56 9.62 -4.61 -17.97
N GLY A 57 8.32 -4.47 -18.21
CA GLY A 57 7.62 -5.26 -19.21
C GLY A 57 7.10 -6.60 -18.74
N GLU A 58 7.42 -7.01 -17.52
CA GLU A 58 6.94 -8.28 -16.97
C GLU A 58 5.70 -8.03 -16.13
N ARG A 59 4.65 -8.79 -16.41
CA ARG A 59 3.36 -8.60 -15.74
C ARG A 59 3.28 -9.41 -14.46
N TYR A 60 2.75 -8.79 -13.40
CA TYR A 60 2.47 -9.42 -12.10
C TYR A 60 0.97 -9.44 -11.86
N ASP A 61 0.49 -10.58 -11.38
CA ASP A 61 -0.89 -10.80 -10.91
C ASP A 61 -0.77 -11.89 -9.87
N VAL A 62 -0.41 -11.49 -8.64
CA VAL A 62 0.10 -12.43 -7.64
C VAL A 62 -0.49 -12.15 -6.28
N PRO A 63 -0.50 -13.17 -5.39
CA PRO A 63 -0.80 -12.92 -3.98
C PRO A 63 0.21 -11.96 -3.37
N ILE A 64 -0.25 -11.19 -2.41
CA ILE A 64 0.59 -10.15 -1.79
C ILE A 64 1.83 -10.73 -1.09
N GLU A 65 1.79 -12.00 -0.75
CA GLU A 65 2.92 -12.66 -0.10
C GLU A 65 4.19 -12.55 -0.95
N GLU A 66 4.05 -12.49 -2.27
CA GLU A 66 5.22 -12.33 -3.14
C GLU A 66 5.89 -10.98 -2.96
N LEU A 67 5.13 -9.93 -2.63
CA LEU A 67 5.73 -8.65 -2.29
C LEU A 67 6.52 -8.77 -0.98
N PHE A 68 5.98 -9.49 0.01
CA PHE A 68 6.66 -9.66 1.28
C PHE A 68 8.00 -10.38 1.09
N ASP A 69 7.99 -11.44 0.28
CA ASP A 69 9.22 -12.18 -0.01
C ASP A 69 10.24 -11.30 -0.73
N LEU A 70 9.77 -10.52 -1.71
CA LEU A 70 10.65 -9.62 -2.45
C LEU A 70 11.22 -8.53 -1.55
N ALA A 71 10.40 -7.92 -0.72
CA ALA A 71 10.84 -6.86 0.18
C ALA A 71 11.89 -7.36 1.16
N GLU A 72 11.72 -8.59 1.67
CA GLU A 72 12.67 -9.16 2.60
C GLU A 72 14.01 -9.44 1.93
N SER A 73 13.99 -9.95 0.69
CA SER A 73 15.21 -10.29 -0.02
C SER A 73 15.89 -9.07 -0.67
N ALA A 74 15.10 -8.05 -1.03
CA ALA A 74 15.61 -6.87 -1.74
C ALA A 74 14.87 -5.62 -1.26
N PRO A 75 15.22 -5.11 -0.06
CA PRO A 75 14.58 -3.91 0.47
C PRO A 75 14.75 -2.72 -0.48
N ALA A 76 13.72 -1.89 -0.55
CA ALA A 76 13.68 -0.81 -1.52
C ALA A 76 14.69 0.30 -1.23
N ASP A 77 14.99 0.54 0.03
CA ASP A 77 15.84 1.68 0.42
C ASP A 77 17.31 1.28 0.42
N THR A 78 18.02 1.68 -0.63
CA THR A 78 19.45 1.51 -0.72
C THR A 78 20.22 2.80 -0.40
N GLY A 79 19.50 3.79 0.16
CA GLY A 79 20.11 5.03 0.63
C GLY A 79 19.40 6.29 0.19
N ASN A 80 18.58 6.24 -0.85
CA ASN A 80 17.92 7.42 -1.41
C ASN A 80 16.42 7.22 -1.68
N TYR A 81 15.82 6.15 -1.17
CA TYR A 81 14.40 5.88 -1.35
C TYR A 81 13.54 6.99 -0.73
N ARG A 82 12.51 7.41 -1.46
CA ARG A 82 11.53 8.39 -0.99
C ARG A 82 10.14 7.95 -1.40
N SER A 83 9.17 8.26 -0.55
CA SER A 83 7.77 7.99 -0.87
C SER A 83 6.90 9.12 -0.37
N ARG A 84 5.70 9.22 -0.96
CA ARG A 84 4.72 10.21 -0.53
C ARG A 84 3.32 9.73 -0.86
N VAL A 85 2.43 9.85 0.11
CA VAL A 85 1.01 9.65 -0.12
C VAL A 85 0.49 10.88 -0.87
N LEU A 86 0.03 10.68 -2.10
CA LEU A 86 -0.43 11.78 -2.96
C LEU A 86 -1.89 12.10 -2.72
N SER A 87 -2.72 11.10 -2.45
CA SER A 87 -4.14 11.31 -2.22
C SER A 87 -4.75 10.14 -1.48
N VAL A 88 -5.84 10.41 -0.78
CA VAL A 88 -6.68 9.42 -0.11
C VAL A 88 -8.12 9.84 -0.31
N GLN A 89 -8.99 8.88 -0.66
CA GLN A 89 -10.43 9.09 -0.68
C GLN A 89 -11.08 7.95 0.10
N GLN A 90 -12.07 8.28 0.91
CA GLN A 90 -12.72 7.30 1.77
C GLN A 90 -14.23 7.49 1.70
N THR A 91 -14.95 6.37 1.63
CA THR A 91 -16.41 6.35 1.70
C THR A 91 -16.79 5.15 2.57
N GLY A 92 -17.33 5.42 3.76
CA GLY A 92 -17.72 4.36 4.69
C GLY A 92 -16.52 3.48 5.03
N ASP A 93 -16.66 2.18 4.78
CA ASP A 93 -15.62 1.20 5.09
C ASP A 93 -14.67 0.92 3.94
N THR A 94 -14.66 1.76 2.91
CA THR A 94 -13.79 1.57 1.76
C THR A 94 -12.97 2.83 1.49
N ALA A 95 -11.78 2.64 0.91
CA ALA A 95 -10.91 3.77 0.59
C ALA A 95 -10.01 3.42 -0.58
N VAL A 96 -9.51 4.47 -1.22
CA VAL A 96 -8.44 4.36 -2.21
C VAL A 96 -7.34 5.33 -1.83
N GLY A 97 -6.09 4.92 -2.09
CA GLY A 97 -4.94 5.78 -1.86
C GLY A 97 -3.99 5.72 -3.03
N VAL A 98 -3.29 6.81 -3.28
CA VAL A 98 -2.28 6.89 -4.35
C VAL A 98 -0.97 7.29 -3.71
N VAL A 99 0.08 6.53 -4.01
CA VAL A 99 1.40 6.72 -3.40
C VAL A 99 2.45 6.78 -4.48
N ALA A 100 3.34 7.77 -4.39
CA ALA A 100 4.50 7.85 -5.27
C ALA A 100 5.71 7.28 -4.54
N GLU A 101 6.53 6.53 -5.27
CA GLU A 101 7.79 6.01 -4.75
C GLU A 101 8.90 6.34 -5.75
N GLU A 102 10.02 6.81 -5.22
CA GLU A 102 11.20 7.18 -6.02
C GLU A 102 12.42 6.47 -5.46
N SER A 103 13.34 6.14 -6.35
CA SER A 103 14.60 5.48 -6.00
C SER A 103 14.40 4.16 -5.26
N TYR A 104 13.37 3.44 -5.66
CA TYR A 104 13.13 2.07 -5.22
C TYR A 104 14.30 1.25 -5.79
N TRP A 105 15.02 0.54 -4.93
CA TRP A 105 16.30 -0.12 -5.26
C TRP A 105 17.33 0.85 -5.83
N GLY A 106 17.17 2.14 -5.53
CA GLY A 106 18.09 3.18 -5.95
C GLY A 106 17.75 3.86 -7.27
N THR A 107 16.95 3.23 -8.14
CA THR A 107 16.76 3.72 -9.51
C THR A 107 15.31 3.72 -10.00
N VAL A 108 14.42 2.94 -9.40
CA VAL A 108 13.10 2.71 -10.00
C VAL A 108 12.07 3.63 -9.36
N SER A 109 11.16 4.13 -10.19
CA SER A 109 10.04 4.95 -9.72
C SER A 109 8.73 4.22 -9.99
N PHE A 110 7.80 4.36 -9.04
CA PHE A 110 6.46 3.78 -9.14
C PHE A 110 5.41 4.80 -8.73
N ILE A 111 4.22 4.64 -9.31
CA ILE A 111 2.99 5.18 -8.75
C ILE A 111 2.12 4.00 -8.40
N ASP A 112 1.68 3.91 -7.16
CA ASP A 112 0.89 2.80 -6.65
C ASP A 112 -0.52 3.27 -6.35
N TYR A 113 -1.52 2.49 -6.79
CA TYR A 113 -2.91 2.67 -6.44
C TYR A 113 -3.31 1.57 -5.50
N PHE A 114 -3.85 1.95 -4.33
CA PHE A 114 -4.24 1.01 -3.29
C PHE A 114 -5.74 1.06 -3.07
N GLN A 115 -6.34 -0.11 -2.88
CA GLN A 115 -7.71 -0.22 -2.43
C GLN A 115 -7.69 -0.81 -1.03
N LEU A 116 -8.44 -0.19 -0.13
CA LEU A 116 -8.45 -0.57 1.28
C LEU A 116 -9.88 -0.79 1.74
N THR A 117 -10.03 -1.61 2.78
CA THR A 117 -11.31 -1.77 3.45
C THR A 117 -11.09 -1.85 4.95
N ARG A 118 -12.10 -1.42 5.71
CA ARG A 118 -12.07 -1.53 7.18
C ARG A 118 -12.71 -2.85 7.58
N ILE A 119 -11.94 -3.67 8.30
CA ILE A 119 -12.37 -4.99 8.74
C ILE A 119 -12.20 -5.03 10.25
N GLU A 120 -13.31 -5.23 10.96
CA GLU A 120 -13.28 -5.32 12.42
C GLU A 120 -12.56 -4.13 13.04
N GLY A 121 -12.80 -2.94 12.48
CA GLY A 121 -12.25 -1.70 13.00
C GLY A 121 -10.89 -1.31 12.43
N ASP A 122 -10.22 -2.20 11.70
CA ASP A 122 -8.87 -1.93 11.19
C ASP A 122 -8.87 -1.78 9.68
N TRP A 123 -8.19 -0.76 9.19
CA TRP A 123 -8.01 -0.56 7.75
C TRP A 123 -6.93 -1.50 7.24
N LYS A 124 -7.24 -2.20 6.15
CA LYS A 124 -6.30 -3.14 5.51
C LYS A 124 -6.29 -2.91 4.01
N ILE A 125 -5.10 -3.00 3.42
CA ILE A 125 -4.95 -2.93 1.97
C ILE A 125 -5.38 -4.26 1.37
N MET A 126 -6.27 -4.22 0.39
CA MET A 126 -6.79 -5.41 -0.29
C MET A 126 -6.19 -5.58 -1.67
N CYS A 127 -5.74 -4.49 -2.30
CA CYS A 127 -5.17 -4.55 -3.65
C CYS A 127 -4.11 -3.48 -3.77
N LYS A 128 -2.96 -3.88 -4.29
CA LYS A 128 -1.90 -2.96 -4.70
C LYS A 128 -1.75 -3.05 -6.20
N LEU A 129 -2.03 -1.94 -6.89
CA LEU A 129 -1.87 -1.85 -8.33
C LEU A 129 -0.74 -0.86 -8.60
N PHE A 130 0.40 -1.35 -9.08
CA PHE A 130 1.56 -0.50 -9.26
C PHE A 130 1.83 -0.21 -10.73
N THR A 131 2.40 0.96 -11.00
CA THR A 131 2.84 1.36 -12.33
C THR A 131 4.31 1.74 -12.25
N HIS A 132 5.14 1.08 -13.05
CA HIS A 132 6.55 1.41 -13.21
C HIS A 132 6.62 2.67 -14.06
N THR A 133 7.07 3.78 -13.48
CA THR A 133 7.06 5.08 -14.15
C THR A 133 8.45 5.53 -14.62
N GLY A 134 9.51 4.92 -14.14
CA GLY A 134 10.85 5.30 -14.56
C GLY A 134 11.93 4.44 -13.94
N GLY A 135 13.13 4.52 -14.50
CA GLY A 135 14.28 3.80 -14.02
C GLY A 135 14.25 2.32 -14.36
N GLU A 136 15.40 1.66 -14.32
CA GLU A 136 15.49 0.24 -14.56
C GLU A 136 15.82 -0.50 -13.28
N PRO A 137 15.17 -1.66 -13.04
CA PRO A 137 15.52 -2.43 -11.84
C PRO A 137 16.94 -2.95 -11.96
N PRO A 138 17.63 -3.10 -10.81
CA PRO A 138 18.96 -3.72 -10.81
C PRO A 138 18.90 -5.15 -11.32
N GLU A 139 20.04 -5.66 -11.81
CA GLU A 139 20.12 -7.05 -12.23
C GLU A 139 19.87 -7.96 -11.04
N GLY A 140 19.17 -9.05 -11.29
CA GLY A 140 18.87 -10.04 -10.27
C GLY A 140 17.61 -9.78 -9.46
N ILE A 141 16.89 -8.71 -9.77
CA ILE A 141 15.62 -8.42 -9.10
C ILE A 141 14.45 -9.01 -9.92
#